data_451edd8710e2d32b37f6a8f0a2998e3a
#
_entry.id   451edd8710e2d32b37f6a8f0a2998e3a
#
_cell.length_a   1.000
_cell.length_b   1.000
_cell.length_c   1.000
_cell.angle_alpha   90.00
_cell.angle_beta   90.00
_cell.angle_gamma   90.00
#
_symmetry.space_group_name_H-M   'P 1'
#
loop_
_entity.id
_entity.type
_entity.pdbx_description
1 polymer ?
#
loop_
_entity_poly.entity_id
_entity_poly.type
_entity_poly.pdbx_seq_one_letter_code
_entity_poly.pdbx_strand_id
1 'polypeptide(L)'
;DMPTDTGQSGVVAASSGVESTTSETENSNSWLTKALLRRVTKPALAILLTVFIVFAVSKVFQSVPLAHTLESKIGDYLLVLFKTPSAEQDPRISILTVTENTLATMTYRSPIDRRFLAELLTFLGKSGTRAVAMDILFDRATEPEKDAALIEAIRAFPGPVIVATGDEKAGLTEAEIAWLREFITVSGAKAGFANTTRDEDDVIRSFVTRLPDFEESSIPGALLDGLNEPRAVTTRRRVDWRMPT
;
A
#
# COMPACT_ATOMS: atom_id res chain seq x y z
N ASP A 1 34.63 5.36 -108.94
CA ASP A 1 36.08 5.44 -108.87
C ASP A 1 36.58 4.87 -107.54
N MET A 2 37.24 3.82 -107.70
CA MET A 2 38.26 3.15 -106.85
C MET A 2 39.42 4.12 -106.59
N PRO A 3 40.38 3.83 -105.76
CA PRO A 3 40.63 2.64 -104.91
C PRO A 3 41.39 2.95 -103.61
N THR A 4 41.75 1.83 -102.94
CA THR A 4 42.95 1.48 -102.17
C THR A 4 43.06 1.97 -100.72
N ASP A 5 43.58 1.28 -99.84
CA ASP A 5 44.32 0.02 -99.63
C ASP A 5 44.98 0.09 -98.22
N THR A 6 45.19 -1.06 -97.68
CA THR A 6 46.22 -1.42 -96.71
C THR A 6 46.30 -0.84 -95.31
N GLY A 7 46.39 -1.78 -94.41
CA GLY A 7 47.40 -1.75 -93.38
C GLY A 7 47.05 -2.51 -92.09
N GLN A 8 47.43 -3.77 -92.11
CA GLN A 8 47.77 -4.68 -91.04
C GLN A 8 48.47 -4.10 -89.84
N SER A 9 48.18 -4.62 -88.74
CA SER A 9 49.09 -5.12 -87.68
C SER A 9 48.43 -4.88 -86.30
N GLY A 10 47.99 -5.78 -85.63
CA GLY A 10 48.54 -6.79 -84.81
C GLY A 10 49.14 -6.29 -83.52
N VAL A 11 48.43 -6.34 -82.40
CA VAL A 11 49.14 -6.62 -81.13
C VAL A 11 48.12 -7.38 -80.22
N VAL A 12 48.49 -8.56 -79.89
CA VAL A 12 48.00 -9.40 -78.85
C VAL A 12 48.51 -8.85 -77.49
N ALA A 13 47.67 -8.65 -76.47
CA ALA A 13 48.10 -8.72 -75.08
C ALA A 13 46.86 -8.88 -74.22
N ALA A 14 46.67 -10.05 -73.74
CA ALA A 14 46.64 -10.42 -72.32
C ALA A 14 45.87 -9.50 -71.39
N SER A 15 44.64 -9.94 -71.08
CA SER A 15 43.98 -9.61 -69.80
C SER A 15 43.22 -10.83 -69.26
N SER A 16 43.97 -11.75 -68.70
CA SER A 16 43.48 -12.83 -67.89
C SER A 16 44.18 -12.76 -66.52
N GLY A 17 43.54 -12.36 -65.46
CA GLY A 17 44.12 -12.58 -64.15
C GLY A 17 43.82 -11.58 -63.06
N VAL A 18 42.60 -11.07 -62.93
CA VAL A 18 42.20 -10.29 -61.73
C VAL A 18 40.78 -10.66 -61.14
N GLU A 19 40.10 -11.64 -61.68
CA GLU A 19 38.77 -11.98 -61.18
C GLU A 19 38.67 -13.15 -60.20
N SER A 20 39.75 -13.83 -59.83
CA SER A 20 39.66 -15.02 -58.94
C SER A 20 40.07 -14.80 -57.50
N THR A 21 40.51 -13.60 -57.11
CA THR A 21 40.95 -13.35 -55.70
C THR A 21 39.87 -12.71 -54.78
N THR A 22 38.81 -12.15 -55.33
CA THR A 22 37.73 -11.53 -54.51
C THR A 22 36.68 -12.52 -54.03
N SER A 23 36.47 -13.63 -54.71
CA SER A 23 35.46 -14.62 -54.30
C SER A 23 35.93 -15.57 -53.18
N GLU A 24 37.22 -15.81 -53.06
CA GLU A 24 37.77 -16.66 -51.98
C GLU A 24 37.85 -15.96 -50.62
N THR A 25 38.05 -14.65 -50.57
CA THR A 25 38.08 -13.88 -49.33
C THR A 25 36.67 -13.65 -48.77
N GLU A 26 35.66 -13.52 -49.59
CA GLU A 26 34.26 -13.35 -49.13
C GLU A 26 33.69 -14.65 -48.57
N ASN A 27 34.05 -15.79 -49.11
CA ASN A 27 33.63 -17.11 -48.61
C ASN A 27 34.39 -17.54 -47.35
N SER A 28 35.63 -17.10 -47.17
CA SER A 28 36.44 -17.34 -45.97
C SER A 28 35.92 -16.62 -44.74
N ASN A 29 35.35 -15.43 -44.86
CA ASN A 29 34.80 -14.68 -43.72
C ASN A 29 33.38 -15.18 -43.30
N SER A 30 32.64 -15.81 -44.19
CA SER A 30 31.28 -16.26 -43.87
C SER A 30 31.22 -17.48 -42.92
N TRP A 31 32.21 -18.38 -43.00
CA TRP A 31 32.27 -19.53 -42.09
C TRP A 31 32.80 -19.12 -40.70
N LEU A 32 33.73 -18.15 -40.64
CA LEU A 32 34.22 -17.60 -39.36
C LEU A 32 33.13 -16.87 -38.62
N THR A 33 32.34 -16.03 -39.30
CA THR A 33 31.20 -15.35 -38.70
C THR A 33 30.11 -16.33 -38.24
N LYS A 34 29.80 -17.38 -39.01
CA LYS A 34 28.89 -18.45 -38.62
C LYS A 34 29.43 -19.29 -37.46
N ALA A 35 30.71 -19.56 -37.38
CA ALA A 35 31.36 -20.29 -36.30
C ALA A 35 31.39 -19.45 -35.00
N LEU A 36 31.70 -18.16 -35.08
CA LEU A 36 31.66 -17.20 -33.98
C LEU A 36 30.22 -17.00 -33.48
N LEU A 37 29.27 -16.83 -34.40
CA LEU A 37 27.86 -16.71 -34.08
C LEU A 37 27.37 -17.97 -33.30
N ARG A 38 27.72 -19.17 -33.77
CA ARG A 38 27.36 -20.44 -33.07
C ARG A 38 28.02 -20.59 -31.70
N ARG A 39 29.21 -20.04 -31.48
CA ARG A 39 29.89 -20.06 -30.16
C ARG A 39 29.25 -19.13 -29.14
N VAL A 40 28.68 -17.99 -29.60
CA VAL A 40 28.06 -16.99 -28.71
C VAL A 40 26.57 -17.21 -28.55
N THR A 41 25.87 -17.66 -29.58
CA THR A 41 24.39 -17.83 -29.51
C THR A 41 23.96 -18.96 -28.57
N LYS A 42 24.70 -20.08 -28.50
CA LYS A 42 24.35 -21.19 -27.61
C LYS A 42 24.39 -20.79 -26.11
N PRO A 43 25.51 -20.21 -25.60
CA PRO A 43 25.51 -19.77 -24.19
C PRO A 43 24.59 -18.59 -23.95
N ALA A 44 24.41 -17.67 -24.89
CA ALA A 44 23.46 -16.58 -24.77
C ALA A 44 22.01 -17.10 -24.69
N LEU A 45 21.64 -18.07 -25.51
CA LEU A 45 20.31 -18.70 -25.47
C LEU A 45 20.10 -19.47 -24.15
N ALA A 46 21.15 -20.17 -23.67
CA ALA A 46 21.09 -20.89 -22.41
C ALA A 46 20.87 -19.91 -21.23
N ILE A 47 21.58 -18.79 -21.20
CA ILE A 47 21.41 -17.75 -20.18
C ILE A 47 19.98 -17.17 -20.27
N LEU A 48 19.51 -16.83 -21.45
CA LEU A 48 18.17 -16.27 -21.66
C LEU A 48 17.07 -17.25 -21.23
N LEU A 49 17.24 -18.55 -21.54
CA LEU A 49 16.34 -19.60 -21.10
C LEU A 49 16.36 -19.75 -19.58
N THR A 50 17.53 -19.71 -18.96
CA THR A 50 17.66 -19.77 -17.50
C THR A 50 16.97 -18.58 -16.83
N VAL A 51 17.21 -17.36 -17.34
CA VAL A 51 16.53 -16.16 -16.83
C VAL A 51 15.02 -16.27 -16.99
N PHE A 52 14.56 -16.78 -18.15
CA PHE A 52 13.13 -16.98 -18.39
C PHE A 52 12.52 -18.01 -17.41
N ILE A 53 13.22 -19.15 -17.19
CA ILE A 53 12.76 -20.17 -16.24
C ILE A 53 12.72 -19.61 -14.82
N VAL A 54 13.75 -18.89 -14.37
CA VAL A 54 13.78 -18.25 -13.05
C VAL A 54 12.64 -17.26 -12.91
N PHE A 55 12.40 -16.45 -13.94
CA PHE A 55 11.28 -15.50 -13.97
C PHE A 55 9.92 -16.20 -13.92
N ALA A 56 9.72 -17.25 -14.72
CA ALA A 56 8.48 -18.02 -14.73
C ALA A 56 8.21 -18.71 -13.39
N VAL A 57 9.25 -19.35 -12.82
CA VAL A 57 9.17 -19.98 -11.50
C VAL A 57 8.87 -18.93 -10.42
N SER A 58 9.51 -17.77 -10.48
CA SER A 58 9.24 -16.67 -9.54
C SER A 58 7.79 -16.18 -9.64
N LYS A 59 7.23 -16.07 -10.85
CA LYS A 59 5.83 -15.69 -11.05
C LYS A 59 4.85 -16.74 -10.53
N VAL A 60 5.13 -18.01 -10.77
CA VAL A 60 4.32 -19.12 -10.23
C VAL A 60 4.40 -19.11 -8.70
N PHE A 61 5.58 -18.93 -8.14
CA PHE A 61 5.78 -18.90 -6.69
C PHE A 61 5.03 -17.72 -6.03
N GLN A 62 5.02 -16.54 -6.66
CA GLN A 62 4.25 -15.38 -6.21
C GLN A 62 2.73 -15.59 -6.28
N SER A 63 2.26 -16.53 -7.08
CA SER A 63 0.83 -16.86 -7.21
C SER A 63 0.36 -17.92 -6.20
N VAL A 64 1.28 -18.46 -5.41
CA VAL A 64 0.96 -19.50 -4.41
C VAL A 64 0.70 -18.85 -3.06
N PRO A 65 -0.51 -18.94 -2.48
CA PRO A 65 -0.86 -18.34 -1.19
C PRO A 65 0.12 -18.75 -0.07
N LEU A 66 0.58 -19.99 -0.10
CA LEU A 66 1.57 -20.52 0.86
C LEU A 66 2.90 -19.73 0.87
N ALA A 67 3.33 -19.24 -0.30
CA ALA A 67 4.56 -18.46 -0.41
C ALA A 67 4.43 -17.09 0.29
N HIS A 68 3.29 -16.44 0.15
CA HIS A 68 2.99 -15.19 0.84
C HIS A 68 2.94 -15.36 2.36
N THR A 69 2.32 -16.46 2.81
CA THR A 69 2.25 -16.77 4.25
C THR A 69 3.64 -17.05 4.84
N LEU A 70 4.48 -17.79 4.12
CA LEU A 70 5.87 -18.05 4.54
C LEU A 70 6.71 -16.77 4.57
N GLU A 71 6.62 -15.94 3.53
CA GLU A 71 7.32 -14.65 3.46
C GLU A 71 6.91 -13.74 4.62
N SER A 72 5.62 -13.66 4.90
CA SER A 72 5.09 -12.88 6.02
C SER A 72 5.60 -13.36 7.37
N LYS A 73 5.59 -14.70 7.62
CA LYS A 73 6.11 -15.29 8.86
C LYS A 73 7.61 -15.11 9.01
N ILE A 74 8.39 -15.28 7.93
CA ILE A 74 9.83 -15.02 7.96
C ILE A 74 10.08 -13.54 8.27
N GLY A 75 9.33 -12.63 7.65
CA GLY A 75 9.39 -11.20 7.95
C GLY A 75 9.12 -10.87 9.41
N ASP A 76 8.09 -11.48 10.01
CA ASP A 76 7.76 -11.32 11.43
C ASP A 76 8.87 -11.86 12.33
N TYR A 77 9.41 -13.05 12.00
CA TYR A 77 10.52 -13.64 12.74
C TYR A 77 11.79 -12.76 12.69
N LEU A 78 12.11 -12.23 11.52
CA LEU A 78 13.23 -11.29 11.36
C LEU A 78 13.00 -9.98 12.14
N LEU A 79 11.78 -9.47 12.20
CA LEU A 79 11.44 -8.31 13.03
C LEU A 79 11.71 -8.58 14.52
N VAL A 80 11.41 -9.78 15.01
CA VAL A 80 11.68 -10.17 16.40
C VAL A 80 13.18 -10.35 16.66
N LEU A 81 13.91 -10.97 15.71
CA LEU A 81 15.36 -11.21 15.85
C LEU A 81 16.19 -9.91 15.76
N PHE A 82 15.83 -9.03 14.84
CA PHE A 82 16.52 -7.76 14.61
C PHE A 82 15.81 -6.60 15.29
N LYS A 83 15.24 -6.85 16.47
CA LYS A 83 14.53 -5.85 17.25
C LYS A 83 15.37 -4.59 17.43
N THR A 84 15.02 -3.54 16.73
CA THR A 84 15.54 -2.20 17.03
C THR A 84 14.82 -1.63 18.25
N PRO A 85 15.49 -0.83 19.08
CA PRO A 85 14.84 -0.16 20.20
C PRO A 85 13.56 0.55 19.74
N SER A 86 12.54 0.50 20.58
CA SER A 86 11.27 1.18 20.33
C SER A 86 11.51 2.65 20.00
N ALA A 87 10.80 3.17 19.01
CA ALA A 87 10.67 4.61 18.89
C ALA A 87 10.00 5.13 20.17
N GLU A 88 10.49 6.21 20.73
CA GLU A 88 9.81 6.90 21.82
C GLU A 88 8.36 7.20 21.40
N GLN A 89 7.46 7.13 22.36
CA GLN A 89 6.07 7.54 22.13
C GLN A 89 6.05 8.99 21.64
N ASP A 90 5.31 9.25 20.56
CA ASP A 90 5.16 10.62 20.08
C ASP A 90 4.46 11.48 21.16
N PRO A 91 5.11 12.51 21.71
CA PRO A 91 4.55 13.31 22.80
C PRO A 91 3.29 14.09 22.40
N ARG A 92 2.99 14.17 21.09
CA ARG A 92 1.79 14.82 20.58
C ARG A 92 0.56 13.93 20.65
N ILE A 93 0.74 12.62 20.89
CA ILE A 93 -0.35 11.63 20.87
C ILE A 93 -0.50 11.05 22.29
N SER A 94 -1.71 11.17 22.83
CA SER A 94 -2.09 10.54 24.09
C SER A 94 -3.23 9.54 23.83
N ILE A 95 -3.10 8.34 24.37
CA ILE A 95 -4.12 7.31 24.30
C ILE A 95 -4.84 7.26 25.65
N LEU A 96 -6.14 7.55 25.65
CA LEU A 96 -7.00 7.43 26.80
C LEU A 96 -7.78 6.14 26.70
N THR A 97 -7.61 5.26 27.67
CA THR A 97 -8.31 3.97 27.69
C THR A 97 -9.42 3.93 28.72
N VAL A 98 -10.60 3.51 28.30
CA VAL A 98 -11.68 3.16 29.22
C VAL A 98 -11.43 1.72 29.70
N THR A 99 -10.99 1.60 30.94
CA THR A 99 -10.64 0.30 31.53
C THR A 99 -11.78 -0.29 32.33
N GLU A 100 -11.67 -1.57 32.72
CA GLU A 100 -12.62 -2.21 33.65
C GLU A 100 -12.82 -1.40 34.95
N ASN A 101 -11.75 -0.81 35.47
CA ASN A 101 -11.85 0.05 36.66
C ASN A 101 -12.70 1.30 36.39
N THR A 102 -12.56 1.89 35.20
CA THR A 102 -13.39 3.03 34.79
C THR A 102 -14.85 2.60 34.67
N LEU A 103 -15.11 1.48 34.01
CA LEU A 103 -16.46 0.93 33.83
C LEU A 103 -17.12 0.52 35.17
N ALA A 104 -16.36 0.08 36.14
CA ALA A 104 -16.84 -0.28 37.46
C ALA A 104 -17.41 0.92 38.25
N THR A 105 -17.02 2.14 37.91
CA THR A 105 -17.55 3.38 38.51
C THR A 105 -18.82 3.87 37.84
N MET A 106 -19.23 3.30 36.70
CA MET A 106 -20.42 3.68 35.94
C MET A 106 -21.65 2.89 36.38
N THR A 107 -22.81 3.46 36.15
CA THR A 107 -24.11 2.80 36.48
C THR A 107 -24.29 1.53 35.62
N TYR A 108 -23.78 1.53 34.39
CA TYR A 108 -23.82 0.40 33.46
C TYR A 108 -22.53 0.36 32.64
N ARG A 109 -22.16 -0.82 32.13
CA ARG A 109 -20.91 -1.02 31.41
C ARG A 109 -21.02 -0.77 29.91
N SER A 110 -22.19 -1.00 29.34
CA SER A 110 -22.44 -0.83 27.90
C SER A 110 -23.89 -0.43 27.68
N PRO A 111 -24.14 0.55 26.79
CA PRO A 111 -23.15 1.41 26.12
C PRO A 111 -22.42 2.32 27.11
N ILE A 112 -21.26 2.86 26.75
CA ILE A 112 -20.50 3.80 27.59
C ILE A 112 -21.37 5.04 27.89
N ASP A 113 -21.37 5.49 29.14
CA ASP A 113 -22.16 6.64 29.56
C ASP A 113 -21.80 7.90 28.75
N ARG A 114 -22.80 8.44 28.05
CA ARG A 114 -22.62 9.60 27.17
C ARG A 114 -22.26 10.88 27.93
N ARG A 115 -22.76 11.03 29.16
CA ARG A 115 -22.40 12.17 30.01
C ARG A 115 -20.94 12.14 30.38
N PHE A 116 -20.41 10.98 30.75
CA PHE A 116 -18.99 10.81 31.01
C PHE A 116 -18.13 11.22 29.80
N LEU A 117 -18.51 10.81 28.60
CA LEU A 117 -17.81 11.20 27.37
C LEU A 117 -17.91 12.71 27.10
N ALA A 118 -19.05 13.33 27.37
CA ALA A 118 -19.26 14.76 27.24
C ALA A 118 -18.35 15.56 28.22
N GLU A 119 -18.26 15.12 29.46
CA GLU A 119 -17.39 15.72 30.47
C GLU A 119 -15.90 15.56 30.09
N LEU A 120 -15.51 14.38 29.60
CA LEU A 120 -14.16 14.11 29.12
C LEU A 120 -13.80 15.02 27.95
N LEU A 121 -14.66 15.16 26.95
CA LEU A 121 -14.43 16.07 25.81
C LEU A 121 -14.31 17.52 26.26
N THR A 122 -15.15 17.94 27.19
CA THR A 122 -15.08 19.30 27.76
C THR A 122 -13.75 19.54 28.48
N PHE A 123 -13.29 18.55 29.24
CA PHE A 123 -11.97 18.62 29.91
C PHE A 123 -10.83 18.70 28.90
N LEU A 124 -10.84 17.84 27.88
CA LEU A 124 -9.82 17.81 26.82
C LEU A 124 -9.78 19.14 26.05
N GLY A 125 -10.92 19.69 25.71
CA GLY A 125 -11.02 20.99 25.05
C GLY A 125 -10.37 22.11 25.88
N LYS A 126 -10.64 22.15 27.20
CA LYS A 126 -10.02 23.09 28.13
C LYS A 126 -8.51 22.87 28.31
N SER A 127 -8.05 21.65 28.13
CA SER A 127 -6.62 21.28 28.22
C SER A 127 -5.80 21.60 26.98
N GLY A 128 -6.39 22.21 25.95
CA GLY A 128 -5.72 22.58 24.72
C GLY A 128 -5.50 21.43 23.73
N THR A 129 -6.26 20.34 23.87
CA THR A 129 -6.22 19.23 22.93
C THR A 129 -6.68 19.70 21.56
N ARG A 130 -5.88 19.47 20.52
CA ARG A 130 -6.14 19.95 19.15
C ARG A 130 -7.21 19.14 18.42
N ALA A 131 -7.32 17.85 18.71
CA ALA A 131 -8.27 16.93 18.08
C ALA A 131 -8.50 15.71 18.96
N VAL A 132 -9.64 15.07 18.81
CA VAL A 132 -9.98 13.83 19.51
C VAL A 132 -10.49 12.81 18.51
N ALA A 133 -10.02 11.56 18.66
CA ALA A 133 -10.58 10.43 17.95
C ALA A 133 -11.14 9.43 18.97
N MET A 134 -12.40 9.09 18.82
CA MET A 134 -13.09 8.12 19.67
C MET A 134 -13.32 6.84 18.88
N ASP A 135 -12.59 5.78 19.24
CA ASP A 135 -12.84 4.43 18.73
C ASP A 135 -14.01 3.80 19.48
N ILE A 136 -15.16 4.45 19.36
CA ILE A 136 -16.42 4.09 19.99
C ILE A 136 -17.51 4.19 18.93
N LEU A 137 -18.25 3.11 18.78
CA LEU A 137 -19.37 3.04 17.86
C LEU A 137 -20.65 3.53 18.55
N PHE A 138 -21.23 4.60 18.03
CA PHE A 138 -22.49 5.17 18.53
C PHE A 138 -23.65 4.62 17.72
N ASP A 139 -23.97 3.34 17.93
CA ASP A 139 -24.91 2.56 17.12
C ASP A 139 -26.39 2.69 17.53
N ARG A 140 -26.66 3.34 18.65
CA ARG A 140 -28.03 3.48 19.19
C ARG A 140 -28.19 4.68 20.11
N ALA A 141 -29.42 5.11 20.30
CA ALA A 141 -29.80 6.06 21.34
C ALA A 141 -29.58 5.48 22.74
N THR A 142 -29.26 6.36 23.66
CA THR A 142 -29.26 6.05 25.09
C THR A 142 -30.28 6.94 25.81
N GLU A 143 -29.90 7.54 26.91
CA GLU A 143 -30.76 8.52 27.58
C GLU A 143 -30.70 9.86 26.81
N PRO A 144 -31.87 10.42 26.43
CA PRO A 144 -31.90 11.61 25.57
C PRO A 144 -31.11 12.80 26.11
N GLU A 145 -31.09 12.99 27.42
CA GLU A 145 -30.34 14.08 28.07
C GLU A 145 -28.81 13.87 27.94
N LYS A 146 -28.37 12.60 28.04
CA LYS A 146 -26.94 12.28 27.92
C LYS A 146 -26.48 12.31 26.47
N ASP A 147 -27.31 11.84 25.54
CA ASP A 147 -27.05 11.94 24.11
C ASP A 147 -26.94 13.42 23.71
N ALA A 148 -27.87 14.27 24.15
CA ALA A 148 -27.82 15.69 23.90
C ALA A 148 -26.57 16.36 24.50
N ALA A 149 -26.16 15.98 25.71
CA ALA A 149 -24.96 16.50 26.34
C ALA A 149 -23.69 16.14 25.56
N LEU A 150 -23.61 14.91 25.03
CA LEU A 150 -22.47 14.50 24.21
C LEU A 150 -22.44 15.24 22.86
N ILE A 151 -23.59 15.37 22.20
CA ILE A 151 -23.70 16.13 20.96
C ILE A 151 -23.23 17.56 21.15
N GLU A 152 -23.67 18.22 22.24
CA GLU A 152 -23.25 19.59 22.54
C GLU A 152 -21.76 19.69 22.85
N ALA A 153 -21.20 18.73 23.59
CA ALA A 153 -19.77 18.69 23.89
C ALA A 153 -18.93 18.50 22.61
N ILE A 154 -19.39 17.71 21.66
CA ILE A 154 -18.73 17.53 20.37
C ILE A 154 -18.75 18.85 19.57
N ARG A 155 -19.90 19.53 19.51
CA ARG A 155 -20.05 20.82 18.83
C ARG A 155 -19.20 21.93 19.44
N ALA A 156 -19.08 21.92 20.75
CA ALA A 156 -18.33 22.93 21.49
C ALA A 156 -16.82 22.66 21.50
N PHE A 157 -16.38 21.49 21.06
CA PHE A 157 -14.95 21.14 21.03
C PHE A 157 -14.20 22.01 20.02
N PRO A 158 -13.03 22.61 20.37
CA PRO A 158 -12.36 23.60 19.52
C PRO A 158 -11.69 23.03 18.27
N GLY A 159 -11.64 21.72 18.12
CA GLY A 159 -10.99 21.04 16.99
C GLY A 159 -11.86 19.91 16.41
N PRO A 160 -11.32 19.13 15.49
CA PRO A 160 -12.05 17.99 14.93
C PRO A 160 -12.24 16.90 15.97
N VAL A 161 -13.47 16.38 16.07
CA VAL A 161 -13.81 15.16 16.79
C VAL A 161 -14.15 14.10 15.76
N ILE A 162 -13.39 12.99 15.79
CA ILE A 162 -13.60 11.85 14.90
C ILE A 162 -14.30 10.74 15.70
N VAL A 163 -15.32 10.14 15.12
CA VAL A 163 -16.01 8.99 15.73
C VAL A 163 -15.91 7.77 14.81
N ALA A 164 -15.88 6.60 15.42
CA ALA A 164 -15.86 5.35 14.66
C ALA A 164 -17.13 5.20 13.84
N THR A 165 -16.98 4.78 12.59
CA THR A 165 -18.08 4.39 11.70
C THR A 165 -17.94 2.93 11.30
N GLY A 166 -19.05 2.32 10.88
CA GLY A 166 -19.12 0.96 10.39
C GLY A 166 -20.28 0.78 9.43
N ASP A 167 -20.29 -0.34 8.77
CA ASP A 167 -21.29 -0.76 7.79
C ASP A 167 -21.87 -2.15 8.16
N GLU A 168 -22.67 -2.72 7.28
CA GLU A 168 -23.22 -4.07 7.44
C GLU A 168 -22.12 -5.15 7.57
N LYS A 169 -20.95 -4.94 6.95
CA LYS A 169 -19.82 -5.86 7.06
C LYS A 169 -19.20 -5.84 8.48
N ALA A 170 -19.40 -4.76 9.21
CA ALA A 170 -19.05 -4.64 10.62
C ALA A 170 -20.12 -5.26 11.56
N GLY A 171 -21.19 -5.83 11.01
CA GLY A 171 -22.27 -6.47 11.74
C GLY A 171 -23.37 -5.50 12.22
N LEU A 172 -23.41 -4.28 11.69
CA LEU A 172 -24.46 -3.32 12.02
C LEU A 172 -25.71 -3.58 11.20
N THR A 173 -26.85 -3.39 11.84
CA THR A 173 -28.15 -3.35 11.17
C THR A 173 -28.37 -2.01 10.46
N GLU A 174 -29.26 -1.97 9.50
CA GLU A 174 -29.62 -0.74 8.77
C GLU A 174 -30.11 0.36 9.72
N ALA A 175 -30.85 0.03 10.78
CA ALA A 175 -31.31 0.98 11.79
C ALA A 175 -30.15 1.58 12.61
N GLU A 176 -29.16 0.76 12.96
CA GLU A 176 -27.95 1.22 13.67
C GLU A 176 -27.08 2.12 12.79
N ILE A 177 -26.95 1.79 11.50
CA ILE A 177 -26.25 2.63 10.53
C ILE A 177 -26.96 3.98 10.35
N ALA A 178 -28.28 3.96 10.24
CA ALA A 178 -29.08 5.19 10.12
C ALA A 178 -28.91 6.08 11.34
N TRP A 179 -29.01 5.52 12.54
CA TRP A 179 -28.78 6.24 13.79
C TRP A 179 -27.36 6.83 13.86
N LEU A 180 -26.35 6.06 13.54
CA LEU A 180 -24.96 6.49 13.55
C LEU A 180 -24.72 7.67 12.60
N ARG A 181 -25.27 7.62 11.39
CA ARG A 181 -25.20 8.71 10.41
C ARG A 181 -25.88 9.98 10.92
N GLU A 182 -27.05 9.83 11.52
CA GLU A 182 -27.77 10.94 12.12
C GLU A 182 -26.98 11.56 13.28
N PHE A 183 -26.43 10.73 14.17
CA PHE A 183 -25.61 11.20 15.29
C PHE A 183 -24.40 11.98 14.81
N ILE A 184 -23.67 11.47 13.80
CA ILE A 184 -22.50 12.16 13.18
C ILE A 184 -22.93 13.49 12.59
N THR A 185 -24.02 13.50 11.84
CA THR A 185 -24.54 14.72 11.18
C THR A 185 -24.96 15.76 12.20
N VAL A 186 -25.74 15.36 13.20
CA VAL A 186 -26.27 16.27 14.22
C VAL A 186 -25.16 16.78 15.14
N SER A 187 -24.20 15.94 15.52
CA SER A 187 -23.11 16.36 16.40
C SER A 187 -22.04 17.21 15.68
N GLY A 188 -21.95 17.14 14.36
CA GLY A 188 -20.87 17.73 13.58
C GLY A 188 -19.54 17.00 13.71
N ALA A 189 -19.54 15.79 14.27
CA ALA A 189 -18.38 14.90 14.28
C ALA A 189 -17.98 14.50 12.84
N LYS A 190 -16.75 14.04 12.67
CA LYS A 190 -16.30 13.43 11.42
C LYS A 190 -16.29 11.92 11.58
N ALA A 191 -16.72 11.22 10.54
CA ALA A 191 -16.65 9.76 10.49
C ALA A 191 -15.24 9.27 10.20
N GLY A 192 -14.83 8.17 10.83
CA GLY A 192 -13.61 7.46 10.51
C GLY A 192 -13.81 5.96 10.69
N PHE A 193 -13.45 5.13 9.70
CA PHE A 193 -13.58 3.69 9.89
C PHE A 193 -12.47 3.13 10.79
N ALA A 194 -12.85 2.20 11.65
CA ALA A 194 -11.94 1.49 12.57
C ALA A 194 -11.47 0.15 12.01
N ASN A 195 -11.99 -0.28 10.86
CA ASN A 195 -11.70 -1.57 10.27
C ASN A 195 -10.22 -1.72 9.95
N THR A 196 -9.66 -2.87 10.30
CA THR A 196 -8.30 -3.25 9.97
C THR A 196 -8.29 -4.34 8.91
N THR A 197 -7.33 -4.28 7.99
CA THR A 197 -7.12 -5.37 7.03
C THR A 197 -6.27 -6.45 7.69
N ARG A 198 -6.79 -7.68 7.67
CA ARG A 198 -6.04 -8.86 8.11
C ARG A 198 -5.43 -9.54 6.90
N ASP A 199 -4.25 -10.10 7.08
CA ASP A 199 -3.63 -10.98 6.10
C ASP A 199 -4.30 -12.37 6.15
N GLU A 200 -3.96 -13.26 5.21
CA GLU A 200 -4.57 -14.61 5.11
C GLU A 200 -4.42 -15.47 6.38
N ASP A 201 -3.48 -15.14 7.25
CA ASP A 201 -3.22 -15.81 8.54
C ASP A 201 -3.81 -15.07 9.75
N ASP A 202 -4.80 -14.20 9.52
CA ASP A 202 -5.50 -13.37 10.52
C ASP A 202 -4.62 -12.35 11.27
N VAL A 203 -3.39 -12.15 10.83
CA VAL A 203 -2.48 -11.16 11.44
C VAL A 203 -2.64 -9.80 10.78
N ILE A 204 -2.72 -8.75 11.59
CA ILE A 204 -2.76 -7.37 11.12
C ILE A 204 -1.33 -6.87 10.94
N ARG A 205 -0.84 -6.79 9.71
CA ARG A 205 0.50 -6.29 9.37
C ARG A 205 0.51 -4.94 8.69
N SER A 206 -0.65 -4.46 8.32
CA SER A 206 -0.78 -3.18 7.64
C SER A 206 -2.01 -2.43 8.07
N PHE A 207 -1.95 -1.12 8.02
CA PHE A 207 -3.13 -0.28 8.13
C PHE A 207 -3.41 0.41 6.80
N VAL A 208 -4.66 0.73 6.58
CA VAL A 208 -5.14 1.37 5.36
C VAL A 208 -5.71 2.72 5.73
N THR A 209 -5.29 3.76 5.04
CA THR A 209 -5.81 5.12 5.28
C THR A 209 -7.16 5.35 4.57
N ARG A 210 -7.43 4.60 3.50
CA ARG A 210 -8.70 4.61 2.77
C ARG A 210 -8.98 3.21 2.22
N LEU A 211 -10.19 2.72 2.41
CA LEU A 211 -10.68 1.47 1.82
C LEU A 211 -11.42 1.80 0.52
N PRO A 212 -11.33 0.95 -0.54
CA PRO A 212 -12.01 1.19 -1.81
C PRO A 212 -13.54 1.28 -1.68
N ASP A 213 -14.11 0.52 -0.73
CA ASP A 213 -15.55 0.39 -0.52
C ASP A 213 -16.10 1.40 0.50
N PHE A 214 -15.27 2.29 1.06
CA PHE A 214 -15.67 3.29 2.04
C PHE A 214 -15.42 4.69 1.51
N GLU A 215 -16.41 5.56 1.64
CA GLU A 215 -16.26 6.98 1.32
C GLU A 215 -15.36 7.67 2.35
N GLU A 216 -15.46 7.25 3.61
CA GLU A 216 -14.70 7.80 4.72
C GLU A 216 -13.25 7.34 4.72
N SER A 217 -12.41 8.12 5.35
CA SER A 217 -11.03 7.74 5.69
C SER A 217 -11.02 6.86 6.95
N SER A 218 -9.92 6.17 7.20
CA SER A 218 -9.70 5.56 8.52
C SER A 218 -9.68 6.63 9.63
N ILE A 219 -9.91 6.24 10.87
CA ILE A 219 -9.85 7.16 12.03
C ILE A 219 -8.58 8.01 12.00
N PRO A 220 -7.35 7.45 11.86
CA PRO A 220 -6.14 8.27 11.73
C PRO A 220 -6.16 9.18 10.50
N GLY A 221 -6.70 8.71 9.36
CA GLY A 221 -6.83 9.51 8.15
C GLY A 221 -7.76 10.71 8.35
N ALA A 222 -8.93 10.48 8.92
CA ALA A 222 -9.91 11.53 9.24
C ALA A 222 -9.37 12.54 10.25
N LEU A 223 -8.54 12.08 11.20
CA LEU A 223 -7.86 12.95 12.16
C LEU A 223 -6.88 13.90 11.47
N LEU A 224 -6.02 13.38 10.59
CA LEU A 224 -5.07 14.19 9.81
C LEU A 224 -5.78 15.17 8.89
N ASP A 225 -6.84 14.73 8.20
CA ASP A 225 -7.68 15.59 7.36
C ASP A 225 -8.35 16.70 8.19
N GLY A 226 -8.80 16.36 9.39
CA GLY A 226 -9.41 17.33 10.32
C GLY A 226 -8.44 18.37 10.82
N LEU A 227 -7.18 18.01 10.99
CA LEU A 227 -6.10 18.91 11.42
C LEU A 227 -5.42 19.66 10.26
N ASN A 228 -5.80 19.40 9.01
CA ASN A 228 -5.11 19.87 7.81
C ASN A 228 -3.62 19.47 7.77
N GLU A 229 -3.29 18.33 8.39
CA GLU A 229 -1.93 17.81 8.37
C GLU A 229 -1.70 16.96 7.12
N PRO A 230 -0.50 17.03 6.51
CA PRO A 230 -0.19 16.23 5.34
C PRO A 230 -0.18 14.73 5.69
N ARG A 231 -0.86 13.94 4.88
CA ARG A 231 -0.81 12.48 4.99
C ARG A 231 0.01 11.88 3.86
N ALA A 232 0.71 10.79 4.15
CA ALA A 232 1.34 10.01 3.10
C ALA A 232 0.26 9.44 2.17
N VAL A 233 0.47 9.60 0.86
CA VAL A 233 -0.48 9.19 -0.20
C VAL A 233 -0.62 7.66 -0.31
N THR A 234 0.03 6.88 0.54
CA THR A 234 -0.01 5.42 0.52
C THR A 234 -1.34 4.92 1.08
N THR A 235 -2.10 4.23 0.25
CA THR A 235 -3.36 3.58 0.63
C THR A 235 -3.16 2.42 1.61
N ARG A 236 -2.00 1.78 1.60
CA ARG A 236 -1.64 0.69 2.51
C ARG A 236 -0.22 0.90 3.05
N ARG A 237 -0.06 0.84 4.36
CA ARG A 237 1.24 0.98 5.02
C ARG A 237 1.44 -0.16 6.03
N ARG A 238 2.62 -0.78 6.00
CA ARG A 238 2.97 -1.81 6.99
C ARG A 238 3.09 -1.18 8.38
N VAL A 239 2.52 -1.86 9.38
CA VAL A 239 2.64 -1.44 10.78
C VAL A 239 4.02 -1.81 11.28
N ASP A 240 4.70 -0.85 11.88
CA ASP A 240 5.97 -1.07 12.54
C ASP A 240 5.69 -1.47 14.01
N TRP A 241 5.56 -2.76 14.24
CA TRP A 241 5.33 -3.32 15.57
C TRP A 241 6.60 -3.28 16.42
N ARG A 242 6.99 -2.09 16.84
CA ARG A 242 8.08 -1.96 17.82
C ARG A 242 7.47 -2.01 19.21
N MET A 243 7.79 -3.07 19.96
CA MET A 243 7.38 -3.16 21.34
C MET A 243 8.20 -2.18 22.19
N PRO A 244 7.59 -1.44 23.11
CA PRO A 244 8.34 -0.71 24.13
C PRO A 244 9.15 -1.71 24.96
N THR A 245 10.39 -1.36 25.27
CA THR A 245 11.28 -2.12 26.17
C THR A 245 10.84 -1.95 27.61
#